data_ec08e6273d7d7b3ed9903c5998ceaa7f
#
_entry.id   ec08e6273d7d7b3ed9903c5998ceaa7f
#
_cell.length_a   1.000
_cell.length_b   1.000
_cell.length_c   1.000
_cell.angle_alpha   90.00
_cell.angle_beta   90.00
_cell.angle_gamma   90.00
#
_symmetry.space_group_name_H-M   'P 1'
#
loop_
_entity.id
_entity.type
_entity.pdbx_description
1 polymer ?
#
loop_
_entity_poly.entity_id
_entity_poly.type
_entity_poly.pdbx_seq_one_letter_code
_entity_poly.pdbx_strand_id
1 'polypeptide(L)'
;LWVFEDNTTTVNLRQEEEKARVTAQAAQAASQAKSQFLANMSHDIRTPLNAILGMSELGLREESSQEKDNCFRDIRGSGRVLLENINSILDLSKIEAGKMEITPESYRVLSAFHDIITILRMRAQEKKLTFRAQVDETIPNTLYGDDINLTHIVMNLGSNAVKYTQTGTITLTVTWEPDPEGEDGALYIRMEDTGIGIRQEDLPYIFQSYGRLDRKANRHIEGTGLGLPICQQLTQLMHGQLGVESTYGQGSTFWVRIPQKVVDPTPCGPYRDGEQRENNRNYNSFTAPEAVVLVVDDQPLNLKVCQGLLGPYEMEVYTARSGQEALRQMTQVWPDLVLMDHMMPGMDGVEATARIREMGRKDPYFAVVPIVALTANAMKGVREEFL
;
A
#
# COMPACT_ATOMS: atom_id res chain seq x y z
N LEU A 1 30.16 35.27 -61.47
CA LEU A 1 29.04 35.52 -60.57
C LEU A 1 28.81 34.27 -59.77
N TRP A 2 29.15 34.28 -58.49
CA TRP A 2 28.79 33.21 -57.55
C TRP A 2 27.42 33.59 -56.98
N VAL A 3 26.40 32.76 -57.28
CA VAL A 3 25.07 32.86 -56.64
C VAL A 3 25.14 32.10 -55.33
N PHE A 4 25.14 32.80 -54.24
CA PHE A 4 24.90 32.17 -52.91
C PHE A 4 23.39 32.00 -52.78
N GLU A 5 22.89 30.77 -53.01
CA GLU A 5 21.55 30.42 -52.60
C GLU A 5 21.50 30.41 -51.06
N ASP A 6 20.62 31.20 -50.52
CA ASP A 6 20.35 31.22 -49.08
C ASP A 6 19.59 29.93 -48.68
N ASN A 7 20.34 28.91 -48.28
CA ASN A 7 19.80 27.62 -47.86
C ASN A 7 19.20 27.60 -46.45
N THR A 8 19.19 28.75 -45.77
CA THR A 8 18.74 28.85 -44.36
C THR A 8 17.30 28.39 -44.18
N THR A 9 16.42 28.77 -45.10
CA THR A 9 15.00 28.38 -45.09
C THR A 9 14.81 26.86 -45.23
N THR A 10 15.59 26.25 -46.16
CA THR A 10 15.52 24.81 -46.42
C THR A 10 16.06 23.99 -45.22
N VAL A 11 17.12 24.48 -44.58
CA VAL A 11 17.69 23.87 -43.38
C VAL A 11 16.72 23.97 -42.18
N ASN A 12 16.08 25.13 -41.98
CA ASN A 12 15.12 25.32 -40.93
C ASN A 12 13.87 24.43 -41.12
N LEU A 13 13.32 24.34 -42.34
CA LEU A 13 12.20 23.44 -42.64
C LEU A 13 12.53 21.97 -42.35
N ARG A 14 13.71 21.50 -42.73
CA ARG A 14 14.17 20.13 -42.43
C ARG A 14 14.31 19.89 -40.93
N GLN A 15 14.79 20.86 -40.17
CA GLN A 15 14.89 20.76 -38.72
C GLN A 15 13.51 20.71 -38.04
N GLU A 16 12.53 21.49 -38.54
CA GLU A 16 11.17 21.46 -38.06
C GLU A 16 10.46 20.12 -38.36
N GLU A 17 10.64 19.62 -39.62
CA GLU A 17 10.13 18.29 -40.02
C GLU A 17 10.73 17.17 -39.17
N GLU A 18 12.04 17.20 -38.92
CA GLU A 18 12.69 16.19 -38.07
C GLU A 18 12.21 16.26 -36.60
N LYS A 19 12.08 17.48 -36.05
CA LYS A 19 11.49 17.66 -34.71
C LYS A 19 10.04 17.16 -34.67
N ALA A 20 9.22 17.49 -35.64
CA ALA A 20 7.83 17.02 -35.71
C ALA A 20 7.78 15.48 -35.83
N ARG A 21 8.66 14.90 -36.63
CA ARG A 21 8.76 13.43 -36.77
C ARG A 21 9.15 12.74 -35.48
N VAL A 22 10.17 13.25 -34.78
CA VAL A 22 10.61 12.72 -33.47
C VAL A 22 9.49 12.85 -32.44
N THR A 23 8.81 13.98 -32.40
CA THR A 23 7.68 14.20 -31.48
C THR A 23 6.52 13.25 -31.79
N ALA A 24 6.16 13.07 -33.07
CA ALA A 24 5.10 12.14 -33.48
C ALA A 24 5.46 10.68 -33.16
N GLN A 25 6.70 10.28 -33.37
CA GLN A 25 7.18 8.94 -33.00
C GLN A 25 7.13 8.71 -31.49
N ALA A 26 7.55 9.70 -30.69
CA ALA A 26 7.47 9.62 -29.23
C ALA A 26 6.02 9.53 -28.76
N ALA A 27 5.11 10.31 -29.32
CA ALA A 27 3.67 10.26 -28.98
C ALA A 27 3.05 8.91 -29.36
N GLN A 28 3.42 8.36 -30.52
CA GLN A 28 2.95 7.04 -30.97
C GLN A 28 3.46 5.93 -30.05
N ALA A 29 4.74 5.96 -29.67
CA ALA A 29 5.33 5.00 -28.75
C ALA A 29 4.66 5.06 -27.36
N ALA A 30 4.39 6.26 -26.85
CA ALA A 30 3.66 6.46 -25.59
C ALA A 30 2.22 5.91 -25.67
N SER A 31 1.51 6.15 -26.77
CA SER A 31 0.16 5.62 -27.00
C SER A 31 0.14 4.08 -27.08
N GLN A 32 1.11 3.49 -27.74
CA GLN A 32 1.24 2.02 -27.81
C GLN A 32 1.55 1.43 -26.43
N ALA A 33 2.47 2.03 -25.67
CA ALA A 33 2.81 1.61 -24.33
C ALA A 33 1.57 1.68 -23.40
N LYS A 34 0.77 2.75 -23.48
CA LYS A 34 -0.48 2.90 -22.73
C LYS A 34 -1.52 1.83 -23.09
N SER A 35 -1.68 1.53 -24.39
CA SER A 35 -2.61 0.48 -24.85
C SER A 35 -2.18 -0.90 -24.37
N GLN A 36 -0.89 -1.20 -24.44
CA GLN A 36 -0.32 -2.46 -23.94
C GLN A 36 -0.49 -2.58 -22.42
N PHE A 37 -0.33 -1.48 -21.70
CA PHE A 37 -0.57 -1.43 -20.25
C PHE A 37 -2.01 -1.80 -19.91
N LEU A 38 -3.00 -1.17 -20.54
CA LEU A 38 -4.41 -1.46 -20.29
C LEU A 38 -4.75 -2.93 -20.59
N ALA A 39 -4.18 -3.50 -21.65
CA ALA A 39 -4.34 -4.91 -21.96
C ALA A 39 -3.74 -5.82 -20.87
N ASN A 40 -2.53 -5.50 -20.39
CA ASN A 40 -1.88 -6.25 -19.31
C ASN A 40 -2.68 -6.12 -18.01
N MET A 41 -3.17 -4.93 -17.65
CA MET A 41 -3.98 -4.69 -16.46
C MET A 41 -5.29 -5.48 -16.50
N SER A 42 -5.96 -5.52 -17.67
CA SER A 42 -7.16 -6.37 -17.84
C SER A 42 -6.86 -7.84 -17.58
N HIS A 43 -5.71 -8.33 -18.01
CA HIS A 43 -5.28 -9.70 -17.75
C HIS A 43 -4.99 -9.92 -16.25
N ASP A 44 -4.22 -9.01 -15.63
CA ASP A 44 -3.78 -9.13 -14.24
C ASP A 44 -4.93 -8.93 -13.22
N ILE A 45 -6.02 -8.30 -13.63
CA ILE A 45 -7.30 -8.26 -12.88
C ILE A 45 -8.11 -9.53 -13.11
N ARG A 46 -8.19 -10.02 -14.36
CA ARG A 46 -9.02 -11.17 -14.73
C ARG A 46 -8.54 -12.48 -14.10
N THR A 47 -7.22 -12.68 -14.01
CA THR A 47 -6.64 -13.92 -13.49
C THR A 47 -7.06 -14.19 -12.04
N PRO A 48 -6.81 -13.30 -11.06
CA PRO A 48 -7.27 -13.52 -9.69
C PRO A 48 -8.80 -13.53 -9.56
N LEU A 49 -9.52 -12.76 -10.36
CA LEU A 49 -10.99 -12.77 -10.37
C LEU A 49 -11.54 -14.14 -10.79
N ASN A 50 -11.00 -14.72 -11.86
CA ASN A 50 -11.40 -16.07 -12.32
C ASN A 50 -11.04 -17.13 -11.28
N ALA A 51 -9.93 -16.99 -10.57
CA ALA A 51 -9.56 -17.89 -9.48
C ALA A 51 -10.56 -17.80 -8.32
N ILE A 52 -10.96 -16.57 -7.92
CA ILE A 52 -12.00 -16.35 -6.90
C ILE A 52 -13.30 -17.04 -7.29
N LEU A 53 -13.79 -16.80 -8.51
CA LEU A 53 -15.03 -17.39 -9.00
C LEU A 53 -14.94 -18.91 -9.08
N GLY A 54 -13.85 -19.44 -9.66
CA GLY A 54 -13.66 -20.89 -9.79
C GLY A 54 -13.55 -21.61 -8.44
N MET A 55 -12.78 -21.07 -7.50
CA MET A 55 -12.67 -21.65 -6.15
C MET A 55 -13.95 -21.51 -5.34
N SER A 56 -14.73 -20.44 -5.58
CA SER A 56 -16.07 -20.31 -4.99
C SER A 56 -17.02 -21.38 -5.47
N GLU A 57 -17.05 -21.67 -6.79
CA GLU A 57 -17.88 -22.72 -7.36
C GLU A 57 -17.45 -24.13 -6.88
N LEU A 58 -16.13 -24.38 -6.82
CA LEU A 58 -15.59 -25.64 -6.29
C LEU A 58 -15.96 -25.82 -4.82
N GLY A 59 -15.72 -24.79 -3.98
CA GLY A 59 -16.05 -24.84 -2.56
C GLY A 59 -17.53 -25.05 -2.25
N LEU A 60 -18.43 -24.57 -3.13
CA LEU A 60 -19.88 -24.85 -3.02
C LEU A 60 -20.26 -26.30 -3.31
N ARG A 61 -19.48 -26.99 -4.16
CA ARG A 61 -19.72 -28.40 -4.54
C ARG A 61 -18.99 -29.39 -3.65
N GLU A 62 -17.98 -28.93 -2.94
CA GLU A 62 -17.11 -29.77 -2.12
C GLU A 62 -17.85 -30.21 -0.85
N GLU A 63 -17.69 -31.47 -0.45
CA GLU A 63 -18.27 -32.01 0.79
C GLU A 63 -17.27 -31.99 1.96
N SER A 64 -15.98 -32.13 1.64
CA SER A 64 -14.91 -32.14 2.64
C SER A 64 -14.68 -30.75 3.25
N SER A 65 -14.75 -30.64 4.56
CA SER A 65 -14.45 -29.39 5.28
C SER A 65 -13.04 -28.89 5.00
N GLN A 66 -12.06 -29.78 4.92
CA GLN A 66 -10.64 -29.45 4.64
C GLN A 66 -10.47 -28.86 3.24
N GLU A 67 -11.19 -29.38 2.25
CA GLU A 67 -11.12 -28.88 0.87
C GLU A 67 -11.86 -27.57 0.71
N LYS A 68 -12.99 -27.38 1.42
CA LYS A 68 -13.66 -26.06 1.54
C LYS A 68 -12.73 -25.01 2.12
N ASP A 69 -12.00 -25.33 3.20
CA ASP A 69 -11.04 -24.42 3.82
C ASP A 69 -9.87 -24.08 2.88
N ASN A 70 -9.46 -25.02 2.03
CA ASN A 70 -8.47 -24.76 0.98
C ASN A 70 -9.02 -23.76 -0.05
N CYS A 71 -10.25 -23.98 -0.56
CA CYS A 71 -10.90 -23.06 -1.49
C CYS A 71 -11.03 -21.65 -0.89
N PHE A 72 -11.41 -21.51 0.37
CA PHE A 72 -11.50 -20.19 1.02
C PHE A 72 -10.13 -19.52 1.18
N ARG A 73 -9.07 -20.31 1.45
CA ARG A 73 -7.71 -19.77 1.49
C ARG A 73 -7.26 -19.23 0.13
N ASP A 74 -7.56 -19.95 -0.94
CA ASP A 74 -7.23 -19.57 -2.30
C ASP A 74 -8.04 -18.34 -2.76
N ILE A 75 -9.34 -18.26 -2.42
CA ILE A 75 -10.17 -17.09 -2.65
C ILE A 75 -9.57 -15.87 -1.94
N ARG A 76 -9.21 -16.00 -0.67
CA ARG A 76 -8.61 -14.91 0.12
C ARG A 76 -7.27 -14.47 -0.45
N GLY A 77 -6.43 -15.42 -0.88
CA GLY A 77 -5.14 -15.14 -1.53
C GLY A 77 -5.34 -14.35 -2.83
N SER A 78 -6.22 -14.83 -3.70
CA SER A 78 -6.53 -14.20 -4.98
C SER A 78 -7.18 -12.81 -4.79
N GLY A 79 -8.05 -12.64 -3.79
CA GLY A 79 -8.64 -11.34 -3.43
C GLY A 79 -7.61 -10.32 -2.99
N ARG A 80 -6.60 -10.75 -2.22
CA ARG A 80 -5.48 -9.88 -1.80
C ARG A 80 -4.65 -9.42 -2.99
N VAL A 81 -4.30 -10.34 -3.90
CA VAL A 81 -3.57 -10.00 -5.13
C VAL A 81 -4.36 -9.00 -5.98
N LEU A 82 -5.68 -9.19 -6.10
CA LEU A 82 -6.55 -8.28 -6.85
C LEU A 82 -6.55 -6.87 -6.25
N LEU A 83 -6.66 -6.75 -4.92
CA LEU A 83 -6.60 -5.47 -4.22
C LEU A 83 -5.24 -4.78 -4.38
N GLU A 84 -4.13 -5.52 -4.24
CA GLU A 84 -2.78 -4.99 -4.47
C GLU A 84 -2.63 -4.45 -5.91
N ASN A 85 -3.19 -5.15 -6.90
CA ASN A 85 -3.16 -4.72 -8.30
C ASN A 85 -3.98 -3.44 -8.52
N ILE A 86 -5.20 -3.36 -7.97
CA ILE A 86 -6.07 -2.19 -8.08
C ILE A 86 -5.42 -0.98 -7.41
N ASN A 87 -4.91 -1.13 -6.19
CA ASN A 87 -4.24 -0.05 -5.47
C ASN A 87 -3.02 0.46 -6.24
N SER A 88 -2.20 -0.42 -6.82
CA SER A 88 -1.06 -0.02 -7.65
C SER A 88 -1.48 0.79 -8.89
N ILE A 89 -2.62 0.46 -9.51
CA ILE A 89 -3.16 1.22 -10.65
C ILE A 89 -3.66 2.59 -10.20
N LEU A 90 -4.35 2.67 -9.06
CA LEU A 90 -4.84 3.93 -8.49
C LEU A 90 -3.68 4.85 -8.10
N ASP A 91 -2.64 4.31 -7.46
CA ASP A 91 -1.45 5.07 -7.10
C ASP A 91 -0.74 5.63 -8.33
N LEU A 92 -0.52 4.78 -9.36
CA LEU A 92 0.05 5.24 -10.61
C LEU A 92 -0.80 6.34 -11.25
N SER A 93 -2.12 6.19 -11.26
CA SER A 93 -3.04 7.18 -11.81
C SER A 93 -2.98 8.51 -11.06
N LYS A 94 -2.87 8.48 -9.72
CA LYS A 94 -2.69 9.68 -8.90
C LYS A 94 -1.35 10.37 -9.18
N ILE A 95 -0.29 9.59 -9.31
CA ILE A 95 1.06 10.08 -9.62
C ILE A 95 1.09 10.73 -11.01
N GLU A 96 0.56 10.05 -12.06
CA GLU A 96 0.51 10.61 -13.43
C GLU A 96 -0.34 11.89 -13.52
N ALA A 97 -1.39 11.99 -12.71
CA ALA A 97 -2.23 13.18 -12.62
C ALA A 97 -1.62 14.30 -11.77
N GLY A 98 -0.47 14.09 -11.14
CA GLY A 98 0.13 15.04 -10.19
C GLY A 98 -0.71 15.26 -8.92
N LYS A 99 -1.57 14.29 -8.59
CA LYS A 99 -2.49 14.34 -7.43
C LYS A 99 -2.00 13.51 -6.23
N MET A 100 -0.81 12.93 -6.33
CA MET A 100 -0.21 12.23 -5.21
C MET A 100 0.34 13.26 -4.24
N GLU A 101 -0.17 13.28 -3.03
CA GLU A 101 0.25 14.19 -1.97
C GLU A 101 1.17 13.47 -1.01
N ILE A 102 2.24 14.14 -0.58
CA ILE A 102 3.12 13.70 0.50
C ILE A 102 2.60 14.34 1.79
N THR A 103 2.28 13.51 2.77
CA THR A 103 1.71 13.94 4.05
C THR A 103 2.69 13.66 5.19
N PRO A 104 3.66 14.56 5.45
CA PRO A 104 4.66 14.31 6.48
C PRO A 104 4.06 14.48 7.87
N GLU A 105 4.38 13.52 8.75
CA GLU A 105 3.99 13.49 10.17
C GLU A 105 5.17 13.09 11.05
N SER A 106 5.04 13.34 12.36
CA SER A 106 5.99 12.80 13.33
C SER A 106 5.71 11.33 13.59
N TYR A 107 6.70 10.47 13.39
CA TYR A 107 6.58 9.04 13.62
C TYR A 107 7.78 8.48 14.37
N ARG A 108 7.56 7.39 15.11
CA ARG A 108 8.62 6.66 15.82
C ARG A 108 9.23 5.63 14.87
N VAL A 109 10.53 5.72 14.67
CA VAL A 109 11.25 4.89 13.70
C VAL A 109 11.10 3.39 13.98
N LEU A 110 11.35 2.96 15.22
CA LEU A 110 11.24 1.54 15.55
C LEU A 110 9.82 0.98 15.37
N SER A 111 8.77 1.79 15.61
CA SER A 111 7.38 1.36 15.39
C SER A 111 7.11 1.13 13.90
N ALA A 112 7.48 2.08 13.05
CA ALA A 112 7.27 1.97 11.60
C ALA A 112 8.00 0.76 11.01
N PHE A 113 9.27 0.55 11.37
CA PHE A 113 10.04 -0.58 10.87
C PHE A 113 9.64 -1.92 11.50
N HIS A 114 9.11 -1.94 12.73
CA HIS A 114 8.63 -3.17 13.37
C HIS A 114 7.52 -3.83 12.54
N ASP A 115 6.53 -3.06 12.09
CA ASP A 115 5.43 -3.58 11.30
C ASP A 115 5.91 -4.11 9.95
N ILE A 116 6.77 -3.36 9.26
CA ILE A 116 7.39 -3.77 7.99
C ILE A 116 8.16 -5.08 8.16
N ILE A 117 9.04 -5.16 9.16
CA ILE A 117 9.89 -6.32 9.44
C ILE A 117 9.02 -7.55 9.76
N THR A 118 7.97 -7.36 10.56
CA THR A 118 7.07 -8.45 10.95
C THR A 118 6.36 -9.05 9.73
N ILE A 119 5.83 -8.20 8.84
CA ILE A 119 5.13 -8.65 7.63
C ILE A 119 6.10 -9.34 6.66
N LEU A 120 7.26 -8.74 6.41
CA LEU A 120 8.25 -9.32 5.49
C LEU A 120 8.80 -10.65 5.99
N ARG A 121 9.05 -10.76 7.30
CA ARG A 121 9.50 -12.02 7.93
C ARG A 121 8.46 -13.12 7.76
N MET A 122 7.18 -12.82 8.00
CA MET A 122 6.10 -13.78 7.83
C MET A 122 6.02 -14.26 6.38
N ARG A 123 6.07 -13.36 5.39
CA ARG A 123 6.09 -13.71 3.97
C ARG A 123 7.32 -14.55 3.57
N ALA A 124 8.49 -14.24 4.13
CA ALA A 124 9.71 -15.02 3.90
C ALA A 124 9.61 -16.42 4.50
N GLN A 125 9.06 -16.55 5.72
CA GLN A 125 8.85 -17.86 6.39
C GLN A 125 7.89 -18.76 5.61
N GLU A 126 6.81 -18.22 5.03
CA GLU A 126 5.89 -18.96 4.18
C GLU A 126 6.62 -19.62 3.00
N LYS A 127 7.67 -18.95 2.47
CA LYS A 127 8.54 -19.48 1.40
C LYS A 127 9.79 -20.21 1.90
N LYS A 128 9.95 -20.42 3.21
CA LYS A 128 11.13 -21.04 3.84
C LYS A 128 12.44 -20.28 3.56
N LEU A 129 12.36 -18.96 3.40
CA LEU A 129 13.51 -18.08 3.25
C LEU A 129 13.99 -17.57 4.60
N THR A 130 15.29 -17.29 4.73
CA THR A 130 15.86 -16.62 5.91
C THR A 130 15.66 -15.12 5.75
N PHE A 131 15.01 -14.47 6.72
CA PHE A 131 14.89 -13.01 6.77
C PHE A 131 15.70 -12.43 7.93
N ARG A 132 16.52 -11.43 7.65
CA ARG A 132 17.34 -10.70 8.62
C ARG A 132 17.00 -9.22 8.57
N ALA A 133 16.90 -8.58 9.74
CA ALA A 133 16.69 -7.15 9.85
C ALA A 133 17.79 -6.54 10.74
N GLN A 134 18.38 -5.46 10.27
CA GLN A 134 19.40 -4.69 10.95
C GLN A 134 18.95 -3.22 10.94
N VAL A 135 18.59 -2.70 12.09
CA VAL A 135 18.23 -1.28 12.28
C VAL A 135 19.29 -0.67 13.17
N ASP A 136 19.94 0.36 12.69
CA ASP A 136 20.97 1.08 13.42
C ASP A 136 20.36 1.76 14.65
N GLU A 137 20.89 1.43 15.82
CA GLU A 137 20.42 1.95 17.11
C GLU A 137 20.66 3.44 17.31
N THR A 138 21.52 4.05 16.49
CA THR A 138 21.85 5.49 16.53
C THR A 138 20.85 6.37 15.77
N ILE A 139 19.91 5.78 15.04
CA ILE A 139 18.87 6.53 14.32
C ILE A 139 18.06 7.36 15.34
N PRO A 140 17.74 8.64 15.06
CA PRO A 140 16.86 9.44 15.92
C PRO A 140 15.53 8.74 16.18
N ASN A 141 15.05 8.79 17.42
CA ASN A 141 13.86 8.06 17.88
C ASN A 141 12.57 8.48 17.16
N THR A 142 12.45 9.81 16.91
CA THR A 142 11.26 10.36 16.22
C THR A 142 11.72 11.23 15.05
N LEU A 143 11.21 10.90 13.87
CA LEU A 143 11.43 11.64 12.64
C LEU A 143 10.12 12.31 12.17
N TYR A 144 10.25 13.32 11.31
CA TYR A 144 9.15 13.98 10.64
C TYR A 144 9.27 13.72 9.13
N GLY A 145 8.32 12.97 8.60
CA GLY A 145 8.26 12.55 7.20
C GLY A 145 7.01 11.74 6.92
N ASP A 146 6.84 11.31 5.69
CA ASP A 146 5.71 10.48 5.27
C ASP A 146 6.03 8.99 5.48
N ASP A 147 5.68 8.47 6.65
CA ASP A 147 5.90 7.07 7.03
C ASP A 147 5.03 6.08 6.24
N ILE A 148 3.86 6.52 5.75
CA ILE A 148 2.98 5.70 4.93
C ILE A 148 3.63 5.40 3.58
N ASN A 149 4.10 6.46 2.87
CA ASN A 149 4.78 6.28 1.59
C ASN A 149 6.16 5.63 1.75
N LEU A 150 6.87 5.90 2.85
CA LEU A 150 8.08 5.17 3.22
C LEU A 150 7.82 3.67 3.37
N THR A 151 6.79 3.30 4.14
CA THR A 151 6.34 1.91 4.31
C THR A 151 5.98 1.28 2.96
N HIS A 152 5.27 2.00 2.10
CA HIS A 152 4.91 1.54 0.76
C HIS A 152 6.15 1.20 -0.08
N ILE A 153 7.16 2.07 -0.08
CA ILE A 153 8.44 1.84 -0.79
C ILE A 153 9.12 0.58 -0.24
N VAL A 154 9.34 0.49 1.07
CA VAL A 154 10.08 -0.61 1.68
C VAL A 154 9.36 -1.95 1.52
N MET A 155 8.02 -1.96 1.64
CA MET A 155 7.19 -3.14 1.41
C MET A 155 7.23 -3.61 -0.03
N ASN A 156 7.25 -2.72 -1.02
CA ASN A 156 7.41 -3.08 -2.42
C ASN A 156 8.78 -3.72 -2.69
N LEU A 157 9.85 -3.12 -2.18
CA LEU A 157 11.21 -3.66 -2.33
C LEU A 157 11.33 -5.04 -1.64
N GLY A 158 10.82 -5.16 -0.40
CA GLY A 158 10.85 -6.41 0.36
C GLY A 158 9.98 -7.51 -0.26
N SER A 159 8.79 -7.18 -0.75
CA SER A 159 7.92 -8.13 -1.45
C SER A 159 8.57 -8.63 -2.74
N ASN A 160 9.29 -7.76 -3.48
CA ASN A 160 10.06 -8.17 -4.65
C ASN A 160 11.22 -9.11 -4.24
N ALA A 161 11.96 -8.81 -3.19
CA ALA A 161 13.01 -9.68 -2.66
C ALA A 161 12.48 -11.08 -2.33
N VAL A 162 11.36 -11.16 -1.59
CA VAL A 162 10.69 -12.45 -1.29
C VAL A 162 10.21 -13.16 -2.56
N LYS A 163 9.70 -12.41 -3.53
CA LYS A 163 9.16 -12.95 -4.77
C LYS A 163 10.22 -13.57 -5.65
N TYR A 164 11.36 -12.90 -5.83
CA TYR A 164 12.43 -13.31 -6.76
C TYR A 164 13.52 -14.17 -6.10
N THR A 165 13.43 -14.44 -4.81
CA THR A 165 14.28 -15.40 -4.10
C THR A 165 13.53 -16.72 -3.95
N GLN A 166 14.11 -17.82 -4.46
CA GLN A 166 13.55 -19.17 -4.30
C GLN A 166 14.09 -19.86 -3.05
N THR A 167 15.37 -19.69 -2.81
CA THR A 167 16.09 -20.22 -1.63
C THR A 167 17.16 -19.21 -1.23
N GLY A 168 17.41 -19.06 0.07
CA GLY A 168 18.48 -18.20 0.56
C GLY A 168 18.02 -17.17 1.58
N THR A 169 18.61 -15.98 1.52
CA THR A 169 18.48 -14.96 2.56
C THR A 169 18.04 -13.61 1.96
N ILE A 170 17.20 -12.91 2.72
CA ILE A 170 16.81 -11.52 2.47
C ILE A 170 17.26 -10.72 3.67
N THR A 171 17.96 -9.60 3.45
CA THR A 171 18.45 -8.72 4.51
C THR A 171 17.92 -7.31 4.30
N LEU A 172 17.22 -6.79 5.31
CA LEU A 172 16.86 -5.38 5.42
C LEU A 172 17.85 -4.69 6.34
N THR A 173 18.51 -3.65 5.85
CA THR A 173 19.40 -2.79 6.63
C THR A 173 18.87 -1.36 6.59
N VAL A 174 18.73 -0.74 7.76
CA VAL A 174 18.30 0.65 7.92
C VAL A 174 19.37 1.39 8.70
N THR A 175 19.90 2.47 8.12
CA THR A 175 20.93 3.31 8.73
C THR A 175 20.56 4.77 8.63
N TRP A 176 21.23 5.61 9.42
CA TRP A 176 21.08 7.06 9.44
C TRP A 176 22.28 7.74 8.83
N GLU A 177 22.04 8.65 7.93
CA GLU A 177 23.06 9.55 7.38
C GLU A 177 22.76 10.97 7.86
N PRO A 178 23.49 11.49 8.86
CA PRO A 178 23.29 12.86 9.34
C PRO A 178 23.70 13.87 8.27
N ASP A 179 22.99 15.00 8.22
CA ASP A 179 23.40 16.13 7.39
C ASP A 179 24.63 16.79 8.03
N PRO A 180 25.76 16.94 7.32
CA PRO A 180 26.96 17.56 7.86
C PRO A 180 26.77 19.02 8.27
N GLU A 181 25.81 19.71 7.72
CA GLU A 181 25.58 21.16 7.94
C GLU A 181 24.30 21.45 8.76
N GLY A 182 23.56 20.41 9.20
CA GLY A 182 22.26 20.57 9.86
C GLY A 182 21.99 19.58 10.99
N GLU A 183 20.82 19.73 11.59
CA GLU A 183 20.29 18.78 12.59
C GLU A 183 19.48 17.64 11.94
N ASP A 184 19.14 17.76 10.65
CA ASP A 184 18.39 16.80 9.86
C ASP A 184 19.31 15.71 9.27
N GLY A 185 18.77 14.82 8.46
CA GLY A 185 19.56 13.77 7.78
C GLY A 185 18.69 12.95 6.82
N ALA A 186 19.15 11.75 6.52
CA ALA A 186 18.44 10.84 5.66
C ALA A 186 18.42 9.41 6.22
N LEU A 187 17.29 8.73 6.06
CA LEU A 187 17.23 7.28 6.20
C LEU A 187 17.82 6.65 4.95
N TYR A 188 18.81 5.78 5.13
CA TYR A 188 19.37 4.94 4.09
C TYR A 188 18.94 3.49 4.34
N ILE A 189 18.14 2.95 3.44
CA ILE A 189 17.50 1.65 3.56
C ILE A 189 17.98 0.77 2.43
N ARG A 190 18.50 -0.42 2.76
CA ARG A 190 18.96 -1.42 1.80
C ARG A 190 18.15 -2.69 1.97
N MET A 191 17.70 -3.24 0.85
CA MET A 191 17.05 -4.53 0.75
C MET A 191 17.90 -5.43 -0.14
N GLU A 192 18.58 -6.38 0.47
CA GLU A 192 19.45 -7.34 -0.21
C GLU A 192 18.75 -8.69 -0.32
N ASP A 193 18.81 -9.30 -1.49
CA ASP A 193 18.32 -10.66 -1.72
C ASP A 193 19.39 -11.52 -2.41
N THR A 194 19.37 -12.82 -2.15
CA THR A 194 20.22 -13.80 -2.82
C THR A 194 19.45 -14.54 -3.93
N GLY A 195 18.55 -13.84 -4.60
CA GLY A 195 17.67 -14.37 -5.62
C GLY A 195 18.32 -14.48 -6.99
N ILE A 196 17.48 -14.50 -8.03
CA ILE A 196 17.92 -14.69 -9.42
C ILE A 196 18.77 -13.53 -9.97
N GLY A 197 18.78 -12.36 -9.32
CA GLY A 197 19.44 -11.15 -9.81
C GLY A 197 18.82 -10.61 -11.11
N ILE A 198 19.40 -9.52 -11.62
CA ILE A 198 18.95 -8.79 -12.80
C ILE A 198 20.08 -8.76 -13.83
N ARG A 199 19.78 -8.98 -15.10
CA ARG A 199 20.76 -8.88 -16.17
C ARG A 199 21.18 -7.43 -16.38
N GLN A 200 22.45 -7.21 -16.73
CA GLN A 200 23.01 -5.87 -16.94
C GLN A 200 22.24 -5.08 -18.02
N GLU A 201 21.76 -5.77 -19.05
CA GLU A 201 20.98 -5.19 -20.14
C GLU A 201 19.59 -4.70 -19.71
N ASP A 202 19.07 -5.26 -18.61
CA ASP A 202 17.72 -4.97 -18.09
C ASP A 202 17.71 -3.85 -17.04
N LEU A 203 18.84 -3.61 -16.35
CA LEU A 203 18.95 -2.61 -15.27
C LEU A 203 18.42 -1.22 -15.63
N PRO A 204 18.67 -0.66 -16.84
CA PRO A 204 18.17 0.66 -17.21
C PRO A 204 16.64 0.75 -17.33
N TYR A 205 15.95 -0.38 -17.41
CA TYR A 205 14.52 -0.44 -17.70
C TYR A 205 13.64 -0.84 -16.52
N ILE A 206 14.23 -1.31 -15.40
CA ILE A 206 13.46 -1.85 -14.26
C ILE A 206 12.57 -0.82 -13.55
N PHE A 207 12.94 0.46 -13.64
CA PHE A 207 12.17 1.56 -13.06
C PHE A 207 11.21 2.22 -14.08
N GLN A 208 11.25 1.80 -15.35
CA GLN A 208 10.33 2.34 -16.35
C GLN A 208 8.95 1.75 -16.17
N SER A 209 7.95 2.62 -16.19
CA SER A 209 6.55 2.20 -16.23
C SER A 209 6.35 1.31 -17.46
N TYR A 210 5.71 0.15 -17.26
CA TYR A 210 5.41 -0.82 -18.32
C TYR A 210 6.55 -1.77 -18.74
N GLY A 211 7.74 -1.70 -18.13
CA GLY A 211 8.88 -2.57 -18.40
C GLY A 211 8.76 -3.91 -17.65
N ARG A 212 8.10 -4.92 -18.22
CA ARG A 212 8.23 -6.31 -17.75
C ARG A 212 9.46 -6.93 -18.40
N LEU A 213 10.45 -7.23 -17.57
CA LEU A 213 11.66 -7.93 -18.00
C LEU A 213 11.33 -9.39 -18.36
N ASP A 214 11.73 -9.78 -19.55
CA ASP A 214 11.75 -11.14 -20.11
C ASP A 214 10.52 -12.03 -19.85
N ARG A 215 9.48 -11.85 -20.70
CA ARG A 215 8.21 -12.62 -20.67
C ARG A 215 8.40 -14.15 -20.78
N LYS A 216 9.56 -14.63 -21.28
CA LYS A 216 9.79 -16.06 -21.52
C LYS A 216 10.40 -16.77 -20.29
N ALA A 217 11.32 -16.14 -19.57
CA ALA A 217 12.00 -16.74 -18.43
C ALA A 217 11.21 -16.63 -17.11
N ASN A 218 10.40 -15.55 -16.94
CA ASN A 218 9.69 -15.24 -15.69
C ASN A 218 8.17 -15.42 -15.80
N ARG A 219 7.67 -16.27 -16.68
CA ARG A 219 6.22 -16.52 -16.88
C ARG A 219 5.48 -17.01 -15.62
N HIS A 220 6.20 -17.60 -14.68
CA HIS A 220 5.64 -18.16 -13.44
C HIS A 220 5.67 -17.17 -12.26
N ILE A 221 6.21 -15.97 -12.44
CA ILE A 221 6.32 -14.98 -11.37
C ILE A 221 5.26 -13.91 -11.58
N GLU A 222 4.15 -13.99 -10.81
CA GLU A 222 3.03 -13.05 -10.87
C GLU A 222 3.42 -11.65 -10.39
N GLY A 223 2.88 -10.60 -11.03
CA GLY A 223 3.00 -9.22 -10.59
C GLY A 223 2.76 -8.21 -11.72
N THR A 224 2.24 -7.04 -11.35
CA THR A 224 1.87 -5.96 -12.28
C THR A 224 3.05 -5.29 -12.98
N GLY A 225 4.25 -5.36 -12.40
CA GLY A 225 5.41 -4.59 -12.86
C GLY A 225 5.33 -3.10 -12.53
N LEU A 226 4.37 -2.69 -11.69
CA LEU A 226 4.17 -1.29 -11.30
C LEU A 226 4.92 -0.90 -10.01
N GLY A 227 5.28 -1.87 -9.17
CA GLY A 227 5.86 -1.58 -7.86
C GLY A 227 7.12 -0.72 -7.91
N LEU A 228 8.12 -1.08 -8.73
CA LEU A 228 9.37 -0.31 -8.84
C LEU A 228 9.19 1.09 -9.46
N PRO A 229 8.42 1.28 -10.55
CA PRO A 229 8.05 2.61 -11.03
C PRO A 229 7.37 3.48 -9.97
N ILE A 230 6.42 2.92 -9.20
CA ILE A 230 5.76 3.63 -8.10
C ILE A 230 6.78 4.02 -7.02
N CYS A 231 7.67 3.09 -6.60
CA CYS A 231 8.74 3.39 -5.66
C CYS A 231 9.62 4.55 -6.13
N GLN A 232 9.99 4.58 -7.42
CA GLN A 232 10.80 5.65 -7.98
C GLN A 232 10.08 7.01 -7.90
N GLN A 233 8.80 7.06 -8.27
CA GLN A 233 8.01 8.29 -8.23
C GLN A 233 7.79 8.79 -6.80
N LEU A 234 7.43 7.90 -5.87
CA LEU A 234 7.29 8.24 -4.45
C LEU A 234 8.60 8.76 -3.88
N THR A 235 9.72 8.10 -4.17
CA THR A 235 11.04 8.53 -3.73
C THR A 235 11.38 9.93 -4.27
N GLN A 236 11.06 10.23 -5.53
CA GLN A 236 11.26 11.56 -6.12
C GLN A 236 10.38 12.62 -5.45
N LEU A 237 9.10 12.31 -5.19
CA LEU A 237 8.18 13.21 -4.48
C LEU A 237 8.65 13.50 -3.04
N MET A 238 9.31 12.53 -2.40
CA MET A 238 9.94 12.67 -1.08
C MET A 238 11.37 13.25 -1.15
N HIS A 239 11.79 13.78 -2.31
CA HIS A 239 13.15 14.34 -2.53
C HIS A 239 14.28 13.36 -2.25
N GLY A 240 14.03 12.08 -2.36
CA GLY A 240 14.99 11.00 -2.11
C GLY A 240 15.67 10.48 -3.37
N GLN A 241 16.42 9.41 -3.19
CA GLN A 241 17.13 8.69 -4.24
C GLN A 241 16.86 7.18 -4.11
N LEU A 242 16.67 6.50 -5.23
CA LEU A 242 16.45 5.05 -5.31
C LEU A 242 17.43 4.48 -6.31
N GLY A 243 18.05 3.35 -5.96
CA GLY A 243 18.99 2.67 -6.85
C GLY A 243 18.99 1.17 -6.67
N VAL A 244 19.76 0.49 -7.54
CA VAL A 244 19.90 -0.96 -7.56
C VAL A 244 21.31 -1.35 -7.97
N GLU A 245 21.83 -2.37 -7.31
CA GLU A 245 23.02 -3.11 -7.68
C GLU A 245 22.63 -4.57 -7.81
N SER A 246 22.93 -5.21 -8.94
CA SER A 246 22.53 -6.60 -9.14
C SER A 246 23.48 -7.33 -10.07
N THR A 247 23.66 -8.62 -9.76
CA THR A 247 24.39 -9.56 -10.61
C THR A 247 23.49 -10.77 -10.88
N TYR A 248 23.24 -11.05 -12.15
CA TYR A 248 22.42 -12.20 -12.53
C TYR A 248 22.98 -13.52 -11.97
N GLY A 249 22.14 -14.28 -11.27
CA GLY A 249 22.50 -15.51 -10.59
C GLY A 249 23.07 -15.33 -9.17
N GLN A 250 23.26 -14.10 -8.68
CA GLN A 250 23.82 -13.85 -7.34
C GLN A 250 22.86 -13.10 -6.41
N GLY A 251 21.89 -12.37 -6.97
CA GLY A 251 20.92 -11.59 -6.24
C GLY A 251 20.94 -10.10 -6.57
N SER A 252 20.17 -9.33 -5.80
CA SER A 252 20.04 -7.89 -5.99
C SER A 252 20.11 -7.16 -4.66
N THR A 253 20.57 -5.92 -4.71
CA THR A 253 20.54 -4.95 -3.62
C THR A 253 19.79 -3.72 -4.12
N PHE A 254 18.59 -3.51 -3.64
CA PHE A 254 17.87 -2.27 -3.82
C PHE A 254 18.14 -1.37 -2.62
N TRP A 255 18.37 -0.08 -2.89
CA TRP A 255 18.57 0.88 -1.83
C TRP A 255 17.76 2.15 -2.07
N VAL A 256 17.30 2.76 -1.00
CA VAL A 256 16.59 4.04 -1.03
C VAL A 256 17.15 4.96 0.05
N ARG A 257 17.35 6.21 -0.31
CA ARG A 257 17.78 7.29 0.58
C ARG A 257 16.70 8.35 0.61
N ILE A 258 16.12 8.61 1.79
CA ILE A 258 15.01 9.55 1.95
C ILE A 258 15.35 10.58 3.03
N PRO A 259 15.42 11.87 2.67
CA PRO A 259 15.62 12.95 3.65
C PRO A 259 14.50 12.95 4.70
N GLN A 260 14.89 13.18 5.95
CA GLN A 260 13.97 13.22 7.10
C GLN A 260 14.38 14.36 8.03
N LYS A 261 13.40 15.01 8.67
CA LYS A 261 13.68 15.97 9.73
C LYS A 261 13.68 15.27 11.08
N VAL A 262 14.56 15.71 11.97
CA VAL A 262 14.68 15.17 13.31
C VAL A 262 13.72 15.90 14.25
N VAL A 263 12.89 15.16 14.98
CA VAL A 263 11.98 15.68 16.03
C VAL A 263 12.52 15.37 17.41
N ASP A 264 12.93 14.11 17.62
CA ASP A 264 13.59 13.67 18.86
C ASP A 264 14.94 13.04 18.48
N PRO A 265 16.05 13.73 18.77
CA PRO A 265 17.39 13.28 18.40
C PRO A 265 17.92 12.14 19.29
N THR A 266 17.20 11.74 20.34
CA THR A 266 17.64 10.60 21.16
C THR A 266 17.73 9.33 20.30
N PRO A 267 18.78 8.50 20.44
CA PRO A 267 18.89 7.25 19.70
C PRO A 267 17.67 6.36 19.92
N CYS A 268 17.16 5.73 18.84
CA CYS A 268 16.00 4.85 18.93
C CYS A 268 16.29 3.58 19.73
N GLY A 269 17.57 3.24 19.92
CA GLY A 269 18.01 2.05 20.63
C GLY A 269 17.96 0.78 19.78
N PRO A 270 18.37 -0.36 20.36
CA PRO A 270 18.49 -1.61 19.62
C PRO A 270 17.11 -2.16 19.21
N TYR A 271 16.99 -2.52 17.95
CA TYR A 271 15.85 -3.30 17.46
C TYR A 271 15.93 -4.72 18.04
N ARG A 272 15.00 -5.07 18.93
CA ARG A 272 14.91 -6.40 19.53
C ARG A 272 13.73 -7.16 19.00
N ASP A 273 14.03 -8.29 18.36
CA ASP A 273 13.01 -9.22 17.89
C ASP A 273 12.25 -9.82 19.08
N GLY A 274 11.00 -9.43 19.27
CA GLY A 274 10.11 -10.06 20.24
C GLY A 274 9.70 -9.23 21.45
N GLU A 275 10.36 -8.13 21.81
CA GLU A 275 10.03 -7.36 23.03
C GLU A 275 8.71 -6.54 22.95
N GLN A 276 8.20 -6.24 21.74
CA GLN A 276 6.87 -5.62 21.59
C GLN A 276 5.73 -6.63 21.46
N ARG A 277 6.02 -7.94 21.59
CA ARG A 277 5.01 -9.00 21.48
C ARG A 277 4.07 -9.11 22.68
N GLU A 278 4.37 -8.50 23.81
CA GLU A 278 3.46 -8.58 24.95
C GLU A 278 2.15 -7.79 24.76
N ASN A 279 2.16 -6.75 23.90
CA ASN A 279 0.93 -6.00 23.61
C ASN A 279 0.12 -6.51 22.39
N ASN A 280 0.66 -7.40 21.54
CA ASN A 280 0.00 -7.78 20.28
C ASN A 280 -0.39 -9.27 20.18
N ARG A 281 -0.13 -10.10 21.23
CA ARG A 281 -0.48 -11.53 21.20
C ARG A 281 -1.92 -11.88 21.55
N ASN A 282 -2.74 -10.89 21.89
CA ASN A 282 -4.09 -11.13 22.39
C ASN A 282 -5.18 -10.36 21.64
N TYR A 283 -5.18 -10.31 20.30
CA TYR A 283 -6.32 -9.77 19.55
C TYR A 283 -7.63 -10.55 19.74
N ASN A 284 -7.58 -11.74 20.36
CA ASN A 284 -8.76 -12.54 20.70
C ASN A 284 -8.83 -12.92 22.18
N SER A 285 -8.24 -12.11 23.07
CA SER A 285 -8.12 -12.51 24.48
C SER A 285 -9.18 -11.90 25.39
N PHE A 286 -10.14 -11.19 24.85
CA PHE A 286 -11.26 -10.69 25.66
C PHE A 286 -12.59 -11.00 24.98
N THR A 287 -13.61 -11.22 25.78
CA THR A 287 -15.01 -11.20 25.39
C THR A 287 -15.68 -10.04 26.09
N ALA A 288 -16.67 -9.44 25.46
CA ALA A 288 -17.41 -8.31 26.01
C ALA A 288 -18.92 -8.52 25.77
N PRO A 289 -19.55 -9.54 26.40
CA PRO A 289 -20.94 -9.90 26.11
C PRO A 289 -21.96 -8.82 26.55
N GLU A 290 -21.55 -7.89 27.38
CA GLU A 290 -22.40 -6.76 27.79
C GLU A 290 -22.22 -5.54 26.87
N ALA A 291 -21.24 -5.55 25.96
CA ALA A 291 -20.98 -4.43 25.06
C ALA A 291 -21.91 -4.47 23.85
N VAL A 292 -22.52 -3.32 23.58
CA VAL A 292 -23.44 -3.14 22.46
C VAL A 292 -22.77 -2.33 21.36
N VAL A 293 -22.69 -2.89 20.14
CA VAL A 293 -22.05 -2.23 18.99
C VAL A 293 -23.10 -2.00 17.90
N LEU A 294 -23.17 -0.78 17.38
CA LEU A 294 -23.97 -0.44 16.21
C LEU A 294 -23.06 -0.32 14.99
N VAL A 295 -23.29 -1.15 13.98
CA VAL A 295 -22.59 -1.11 12.70
C VAL A 295 -23.49 -0.48 11.64
N VAL A 296 -23.02 0.57 10.99
CA VAL A 296 -23.78 1.33 10.00
C VAL A 296 -23.07 1.28 8.65
N ASP A 297 -23.72 0.68 7.63
CA ASP A 297 -23.18 0.54 6.28
C ASP A 297 -24.33 0.27 5.31
N ASP A 298 -24.34 0.90 4.13
CA ASP A 298 -25.41 0.72 3.16
C ASP A 298 -25.36 -0.63 2.43
N GLN A 299 -24.20 -1.29 2.46
CA GLN A 299 -23.95 -2.58 1.82
C GLN A 299 -24.22 -3.74 2.79
N PRO A 300 -25.23 -4.62 2.50
CA PRO A 300 -25.55 -5.74 3.37
C PRO A 300 -24.39 -6.73 3.61
N LEU A 301 -23.50 -6.83 2.63
CA LEU A 301 -22.33 -7.70 2.72
C LEU A 301 -21.34 -7.19 3.77
N ASN A 302 -21.09 -5.89 3.80
CA ASN A 302 -20.18 -5.26 4.78
C ASN A 302 -20.72 -5.45 6.20
N LEU A 303 -22.04 -5.24 6.41
CA LEU A 303 -22.70 -5.51 7.70
C LEU A 303 -22.48 -6.96 8.14
N LYS A 304 -22.67 -7.92 7.24
CA LYS A 304 -22.46 -9.35 7.55
C LYS A 304 -20.99 -9.66 7.88
N VAL A 305 -20.05 -9.04 7.18
CA VAL A 305 -18.61 -9.20 7.45
C VAL A 305 -18.28 -8.63 8.83
N CYS A 306 -18.74 -7.42 9.16
CA CYS A 306 -18.52 -6.82 10.48
C CYS A 306 -19.13 -7.68 11.61
N GLN A 307 -20.35 -8.17 11.46
CA GLN A 307 -20.96 -9.08 12.43
C GLN A 307 -20.14 -10.36 12.62
N GLY A 308 -19.63 -10.95 11.53
CA GLY A 308 -18.77 -12.14 11.59
C GLY A 308 -17.43 -11.88 12.29
N LEU A 309 -16.82 -10.72 12.06
CA LEU A 309 -15.56 -10.33 12.69
C LEU A 309 -15.72 -9.99 14.19
N LEU A 310 -16.87 -9.44 14.59
CA LEU A 310 -17.18 -9.13 15.98
C LEU A 310 -17.67 -10.35 16.77
N GLY A 311 -18.16 -11.40 16.09
CA GLY A 311 -18.71 -12.62 16.70
C GLY A 311 -17.82 -13.27 17.76
N PRO A 312 -16.49 -13.45 17.55
CA PRO A 312 -15.59 -14.03 18.56
C PRO A 312 -15.47 -13.25 19.87
N TYR A 313 -15.89 -11.97 19.89
CA TYR A 313 -15.86 -11.13 21.08
C TYR A 313 -17.16 -11.21 21.90
N GLU A 314 -18.16 -11.96 21.41
CA GLU A 314 -19.47 -12.16 22.07
C GLU A 314 -20.27 -10.89 22.32
N MET A 315 -19.96 -9.79 21.61
CA MET A 315 -20.65 -8.50 21.70
C MET A 315 -22.05 -8.58 21.09
N GLU A 316 -22.98 -7.79 21.61
CA GLU A 316 -24.29 -7.61 21.00
C GLU A 316 -24.20 -6.63 19.82
N VAL A 317 -24.40 -7.11 18.58
CA VAL A 317 -24.16 -6.33 17.36
C VAL A 317 -25.48 -6.00 16.66
N TYR A 318 -25.81 -4.72 16.64
CA TYR A 318 -26.92 -4.16 15.87
C TYR A 318 -26.42 -3.60 14.55
N THR A 319 -27.30 -3.55 13.54
CA THR A 319 -26.94 -3.05 12.20
C THR A 319 -27.93 -2.03 11.71
N ALA A 320 -27.45 -1.02 10.99
CA ALA A 320 -28.27 -0.03 10.30
C ALA A 320 -27.78 0.14 8.86
N ARG A 321 -28.68 0.31 7.91
CA ARG A 321 -28.39 0.40 6.47
C ARG A 321 -28.35 1.84 5.95
N SER A 322 -28.47 2.82 6.79
CA SER A 322 -28.42 4.24 6.46
C SER A 322 -28.21 5.11 7.70
N GLY A 323 -27.74 6.33 7.52
CA GLY A 323 -27.62 7.31 8.60
C GLY A 323 -28.95 7.58 9.32
N GLN A 324 -30.08 7.58 8.60
CA GLN A 324 -31.41 7.76 9.20
C GLN A 324 -31.79 6.56 10.08
N GLU A 325 -31.47 5.35 9.68
CA GLU A 325 -31.71 4.15 10.49
C GLU A 325 -30.80 4.14 11.72
N ALA A 326 -29.54 4.55 11.56
CA ALA A 326 -28.61 4.70 12.65
C ALA A 326 -29.14 5.65 13.73
N LEU A 327 -29.66 6.83 13.37
CA LEU A 327 -30.26 7.77 14.31
C LEU A 327 -31.42 7.17 15.10
N ARG A 328 -32.23 6.32 14.49
CA ARG A 328 -33.32 5.61 15.18
C ARG A 328 -32.80 4.55 16.15
N GLN A 329 -31.81 3.75 15.67
CA GLN A 329 -31.18 2.71 16.48
C GLN A 329 -30.46 3.29 17.69
N MET A 330 -29.77 4.42 17.55
CA MET A 330 -29.11 5.12 18.65
C MET A 330 -30.02 5.35 19.86
N THR A 331 -31.30 5.67 19.63
CA THR A 331 -32.28 5.93 20.71
C THR A 331 -32.95 4.68 21.27
N GLN A 332 -32.86 3.56 20.55
CA GLN A 332 -33.48 2.30 20.94
C GLN A 332 -32.54 1.37 21.68
N VAL A 333 -31.27 1.33 21.22
CA VAL A 333 -30.30 0.31 21.57
C VAL A 333 -29.22 0.84 22.52
N TRP A 334 -28.92 2.14 22.49
CA TRP A 334 -27.88 2.80 23.32
C TRP A 334 -26.50 2.12 23.18
N PRO A 335 -25.91 2.09 21.98
CA PRO A 335 -24.68 1.36 21.77
C PRO A 335 -23.47 1.98 22.48
N ASP A 336 -22.59 1.15 23.01
CA ASP A 336 -21.32 1.56 23.61
C ASP A 336 -20.30 2.01 22.54
N LEU A 337 -20.46 1.55 21.29
CA LEU A 337 -19.59 1.86 20.15
C LEU A 337 -20.41 1.90 18.87
N VAL A 338 -20.14 2.90 18.02
CA VAL A 338 -20.72 2.99 16.67
C VAL A 338 -19.59 2.84 15.65
N LEU A 339 -19.74 1.91 14.72
CA LEU A 339 -18.90 1.77 13.53
C LEU A 339 -19.69 2.34 12.36
N MET A 340 -19.26 3.50 11.82
CA MET A 340 -20.01 4.30 10.85
C MET A 340 -19.32 4.33 9.50
N ASP A 341 -19.96 3.82 8.45
CA ASP A 341 -19.45 4.03 7.10
C ASP A 341 -19.50 5.50 6.70
N HIS A 342 -18.41 5.97 6.09
CA HIS A 342 -18.29 7.35 5.64
C HIS A 342 -19.23 7.65 4.48
N MET A 343 -19.31 6.76 3.49
CA MET A 343 -19.99 7.02 2.22
C MET A 343 -21.28 6.23 2.08
N MET A 344 -22.39 6.83 2.50
CA MET A 344 -23.74 6.24 2.36
C MET A 344 -24.66 7.14 1.54
N PRO A 345 -25.58 6.55 0.74
CA PRO A 345 -26.57 7.33 -0.01
C PRO A 345 -27.52 8.11 0.90
N GLY A 346 -27.78 9.36 0.57
CA GLY A 346 -28.74 10.22 1.26
C GLY A 346 -28.11 10.95 2.45
N MET A 347 -27.97 10.32 3.59
CA MET A 347 -27.26 10.82 4.78
C MET A 347 -25.95 10.07 4.90
N ASP A 348 -24.84 10.73 4.68
CA ASP A 348 -23.51 10.18 4.84
C ASP A 348 -23.11 10.03 6.32
N GLY A 349 -21.94 9.40 6.57
CA GLY A 349 -21.48 9.13 7.92
C GLY A 349 -21.12 10.42 8.70
N VAL A 350 -20.66 11.46 8.00
CA VAL A 350 -20.33 12.76 8.61
C VAL A 350 -21.59 13.46 9.08
N GLU A 351 -22.60 13.55 8.21
CA GLU A 351 -23.89 14.15 8.56
C GLU A 351 -24.59 13.35 9.66
N ALA A 352 -24.56 12.01 9.59
CA ALA A 352 -25.12 11.15 10.64
C ALA A 352 -24.43 11.39 12.00
N THR A 353 -23.10 11.47 12.02
CA THR A 353 -22.31 11.76 13.21
C THR A 353 -22.64 13.12 13.78
N ALA A 354 -22.70 14.17 12.94
CA ALA A 354 -23.07 15.53 13.36
C ALA A 354 -24.46 15.53 14.03
N ARG A 355 -25.45 14.85 13.45
CA ARG A 355 -26.80 14.76 14.00
C ARG A 355 -26.83 13.98 15.32
N ILE A 356 -26.04 12.91 15.47
CA ILE A 356 -25.90 12.22 16.76
C ILE A 356 -25.30 13.16 17.80
N ARG A 357 -24.26 13.92 17.47
CA ARG A 357 -23.67 14.92 18.38
C ARG A 357 -24.65 16.05 18.76
N GLU A 358 -25.52 16.48 17.84
CA GLU A 358 -26.59 17.43 18.16
C GLU A 358 -27.61 16.91 19.16
N MET A 359 -27.90 15.61 19.15
CA MET A 359 -28.75 14.95 20.15
C MET A 359 -28.13 15.05 21.57
N GLY A 360 -26.81 15.20 21.65
CA GLY A 360 -26.06 15.43 22.87
C GLY A 360 -26.47 16.69 23.64
N ARG A 361 -27.15 17.65 22.99
CA ARG A 361 -27.75 18.81 23.67
C ARG A 361 -28.88 18.44 24.59
N LYS A 362 -29.55 17.32 24.33
CA LYS A 362 -30.68 16.79 25.16
C LYS A 362 -30.23 15.69 26.12
N ASP A 363 -29.29 14.87 25.69
CA ASP A 363 -28.74 13.78 26.46
C ASP A 363 -27.23 13.69 26.30
N PRO A 364 -26.43 13.84 27.37
CA PRO A 364 -24.97 13.84 27.33
C PRO A 364 -24.35 12.57 26.70
N TYR A 365 -25.05 11.43 26.74
CA TYR A 365 -24.60 10.18 26.13
C TYR A 365 -24.23 10.36 24.63
N PHE A 366 -25.09 11.01 23.85
CA PHE A 366 -24.86 11.20 22.42
C PHE A 366 -23.68 12.14 22.10
N ALA A 367 -23.26 12.94 23.07
CA ALA A 367 -22.09 13.80 22.92
C ALA A 367 -20.77 13.01 23.05
N VAL A 368 -20.78 11.91 23.83
CA VAL A 368 -19.55 11.19 24.23
C VAL A 368 -19.43 9.79 23.65
N VAL A 369 -20.52 9.18 23.17
CA VAL A 369 -20.46 7.81 22.60
C VAL A 369 -19.37 7.72 21.52
N PRO A 370 -18.47 6.73 21.58
CA PRO A 370 -17.43 6.55 20.58
C PRO A 370 -18.05 6.25 19.20
N ILE A 371 -17.65 7.01 18.18
CA ILE A 371 -18.02 6.77 16.77
C ILE A 371 -16.73 6.62 16.00
N VAL A 372 -16.53 5.45 15.39
CA VAL A 372 -15.36 5.12 14.58
C VAL A 372 -15.81 5.06 13.12
N ALA A 373 -15.16 5.87 12.28
CA ALA A 373 -15.41 5.85 10.85
C ALA A 373 -14.86 4.57 10.21
N LEU A 374 -15.68 3.89 9.43
CA LEU A 374 -15.27 2.84 8.52
C LEU A 374 -15.04 3.52 7.16
N THR A 375 -13.81 3.54 6.69
CA THR A 375 -13.49 4.13 5.39
C THR A 375 -12.50 3.28 4.63
N ALA A 376 -12.73 3.12 3.33
CA ALA A 376 -11.76 2.49 2.43
C ALA A 376 -10.55 3.40 2.17
N ASN A 377 -10.62 4.69 2.54
CA ASN A 377 -9.61 5.69 2.28
C ASN A 377 -9.30 6.43 3.58
N ALA A 378 -8.37 5.92 4.37
CA ALA A 378 -7.90 6.50 5.63
C ALA A 378 -7.02 7.77 5.41
N MET A 379 -7.26 8.52 4.34
CA MET A 379 -6.50 9.75 4.05
C MET A 379 -6.89 10.88 4.98
N LYS A 380 -5.90 11.71 5.32
CA LYS A 380 -5.92 12.82 6.28
C LYS A 380 -6.97 13.88 6.04
N GLY A 381 -7.71 14.07 5.09
CA GLY A 381 -8.83 15.04 4.99
C GLY A 381 -10.09 14.59 5.73
N VAL A 382 -10.28 13.29 5.86
CA VAL A 382 -11.48 12.69 6.44
C VAL A 382 -11.52 12.85 7.97
N ARG A 383 -10.36 12.86 8.64
CA ARG A 383 -10.31 13.05 10.10
C ARG A 383 -10.79 14.43 10.53
N GLU A 384 -10.43 15.46 9.76
CA GLU A 384 -10.81 16.86 10.06
C GLU A 384 -12.30 17.12 9.75
N GLU A 385 -12.93 16.31 8.89
CA GLU A 385 -14.37 16.38 8.62
C GLU A 385 -15.21 15.68 9.69
N PHE A 386 -14.62 14.75 10.46
CA PHE A 386 -15.29 14.03 11.55
C PHE A 386 -15.08 14.64 12.94
N LEU A 387 -14.15 15.58 13.10
CA LEU A 387 -13.84 16.29 14.34
C LEU A 387 -14.48 17.68 14.39
#